data_f205b981ab05226b8759141464c8af1f
#
_entry.id   f205b981ab05226b8759141464c8af1f
#
_cell.length_a   1.000
_cell.length_b   1.000
_cell.length_c   1.000
_cell.angle_alpha   90.00
_cell.angle_beta   90.00
_cell.angle_gamma   90.00
#
_symmetry.space_group_name_H-M   'P 1'
#
loop_
_entity.id
_entity.type
_entity.pdbx_description
1 polymer ?
#
loop_
_entity_poly.entity_id
_entity_poly.type
_entity_poly.pdbx_seq_one_letter_code
_entity_poly.pdbx_strand_id
1 'polypeptide(L)'
;NDMRMEVMVEMGTCMMSLWEERLNAPEAPDLLSRMIHSDAMSGMEAGEFISNMALLIVGGNDTTRNTMSGIVEALDRFPEERAKLEADPSLINNAVQECIRYITPVAHMRRTAMEDYELEGQLIRKGDKVILWYVSGNRDDSIFEEPNRLIVDRANARRHVSFGYG
;
A
#
# COMPACT_ATOMS: atom_id res chain seq x y z
N ASN A 1 3.60 -8.24 -27.39
CA ASN A 1 3.16 -6.83 -27.22
C ASN A 1 1.66 -6.65 -27.46
N ASP A 2 1.06 -7.35 -28.44
CA ASP A 2 -0.36 -7.16 -28.81
C ASP A 2 -1.33 -7.55 -27.70
N MET A 3 -1.17 -8.73 -27.09
CA MET A 3 -2.05 -9.19 -25.99
C MET A 3 -2.08 -8.24 -24.78
N ARG A 4 -0.95 -7.61 -24.43
CA ARG A 4 -0.94 -6.61 -23.33
C ARG A 4 -1.71 -5.35 -23.70
N MET A 5 -1.61 -4.93 -24.95
CA MET A 5 -2.33 -3.76 -25.43
C MET A 5 -3.84 -4.03 -25.50
N GLU A 6 -4.25 -5.20 -25.97
CA GLU A 6 -5.65 -5.63 -25.98
C GLU A 6 -6.26 -5.63 -24.57
N VAL A 7 -5.59 -6.23 -23.58
CA VAL A 7 -6.04 -6.25 -22.17
C VAL A 7 -6.12 -4.83 -21.60
N MET A 8 -5.16 -3.95 -21.91
CA MET A 8 -5.20 -2.56 -21.44
C MET A 8 -6.37 -1.78 -22.05
N VAL A 9 -6.66 -2.00 -23.33
CA VAL A 9 -7.81 -1.37 -24.02
C VAL A 9 -9.12 -1.88 -23.44
N GLU A 10 -9.27 -3.19 -23.25
CA GLU A 10 -10.46 -3.80 -22.65
C GLU A 10 -10.68 -3.27 -21.22
N MET A 11 -9.64 -3.23 -20.41
CA MET A 11 -9.69 -2.67 -19.05
C MET A 11 -10.08 -1.18 -19.07
N GLY A 12 -9.47 -0.38 -19.94
CA GLY A 12 -9.81 1.03 -20.08
C GLY A 12 -11.27 1.23 -20.52
N THR A 13 -11.78 0.43 -21.46
CA THR A 13 -13.17 0.47 -21.91
C THR A 13 -14.14 0.12 -20.78
N CYS A 14 -13.83 -0.92 -20.00
CA CYS A 14 -14.62 -1.31 -18.83
C CYS A 14 -14.65 -0.19 -17.78
N MET A 15 -13.51 0.42 -17.49
CA MET A 15 -13.41 1.54 -16.53
C MET A 15 -14.23 2.74 -16.99
N MET A 16 -14.18 3.09 -18.28
CA MET A 16 -14.97 4.20 -18.84
C MET A 16 -16.46 3.92 -18.78
N SER A 17 -16.90 2.71 -19.06
CA SER A 17 -18.31 2.31 -18.93
C SER A 17 -18.80 2.46 -17.47
N LEU A 18 -17.99 2.05 -16.49
CA LEU A 18 -18.29 2.23 -15.08
C LEU A 18 -18.34 3.72 -14.69
N TRP A 19 -17.44 4.52 -15.22
CA TRP A 19 -17.47 5.97 -15.03
C TRP A 19 -18.79 6.58 -15.47
N GLU A 20 -19.17 6.33 -16.74
CA GLU A 20 -20.40 6.88 -17.33
C GLU A 20 -21.65 6.43 -16.55
N GLU A 21 -21.69 5.16 -16.15
CA GLU A 21 -22.78 4.63 -15.31
C GLU A 21 -22.87 5.38 -13.97
N ARG A 22 -21.73 5.55 -13.28
CA ARG A 22 -21.70 6.14 -11.95
C ARG A 22 -21.84 7.66 -11.96
N LEU A 23 -21.38 8.33 -12.99
CA LEU A 23 -21.51 9.77 -13.14
C LEU A 23 -22.99 10.19 -13.25
N ASN A 24 -23.83 9.37 -13.89
CA ASN A 24 -25.25 9.61 -14.09
C ASN A 24 -26.16 8.99 -13.01
N ALA A 25 -25.59 8.25 -12.06
CA ALA A 25 -26.31 7.64 -10.95
C ALA A 25 -26.20 8.50 -9.67
N PRO A 26 -27.13 8.37 -8.72
CA PRO A 26 -26.96 8.97 -7.38
C PRO A 26 -25.69 8.43 -6.70
N GLU A 27 -25.11 9.24 -5.81
CA GLU A 27 -23.96 8.82 -5.02
C GLU A 27 -24.27 7.54 -4.22
N ALA A 28 -23.42 6.52 -4.39
CA ALA A 28 -23.51 5.25 -3.69
C ALA A 28 -22.36 5.12 -2.66
N PRO A 29 -22.47 4.25 -1.65
CA PRO A 29 -21.46 4.12 -0.58
C PRO A 29 -20.17 3.38 -1.02
N ASP A 30 -20.01 3.10 -2.31
CA ASP A 30 -18.77 2.51 -2.85
C ASP A 30 -17.69 3.58 -3.16
N LEU A 31 -16.43 3.14 -3.18
CA LEU A 31 -15.29 4.02 -3.38
C LEU A 31 -15.33 4.75 -4.72
N LEU A 32 -15.72 4.08 -5.80
CA LEU A 32 -15.77 4.65 -7.14
C LEU A 32 -16.79 5.77 -7.23
N SER A 33 -18.00 5.55 -6.71
CA SER A 33 -19.05 6.56 -6.67
C SER A 33 -18.63 7.77 -5.84
N ARG A 34 -18.03 7.54 -4.68
CA ARG A 34 -17.52 8.63 -3.81
C ARG A 34 -16.39 9.43 -4.47
N MET A 35 -15.51 8.79 -5.24
CA MET A 35 -14.47 9.48 -6.01
C MET A 35 -15.09 10.40 -7.06
N ILE A 36 -15.99 9.88 -7.88
CA ILE A 36 -16.62 10.60 -8.99
C ILE A 36 -17.41 11.82 -8.50
N HIS A 37 -18.11 11.69 -7.35
CA HIS A 37 -18.94 12.77 -6.81
C HIS A 37 -18.22 13.69 -5.82
N SER A 38 -16.92 13.43 -5.52
CA SER A 38 -16.16 14.31 -4.63
C SER A 38 -15.77 15.62 -5.31
N ASP A 39 -15.78 16.74 -4.58
CA ASP A 39 -15.35 18.05 -5.09
C ASP A 39 -13.93 18.03 -5.67
N ALA A 40 -13.05 17.21 -5.09
CA ALA A 40 -11.65 17.11 -5.51
C ALA A 40 -11.45 16.36 -6.83
N MET A 41 -12.38 15.47 -7.21
CA MET A 41 -12.19 14.55 -8.33
C MET A 41 -13.31 14.63 -9.38
N SER A 42 -14.38 15.38 -9.15
CA SER A 42 -15.53 15.51 -10.07
C SER A 42 -15.17 16.11 -11.44
N GLY A 43 -14.04 16.81 -11.53
CA GLY A 43 -13.55 17.42 -12.79
C GLY A 43 -12.45 16.62 -13.46
N MET A 44 -12.21 15.33 -13.07
CA MET A 44 -11.17 14.51 -13.68
C MET A 44 -11.39 14.30 -15.17
N GLU A 45 -10.31 14.36 -15.94
CA GLU A 45 -10.27 13.90 -17.33
C GLU A 45 -10.28 12.36 -17.38
N ALA A 46 -10.79 11.79 -18.48
CA ALA A 46 -10.88 10.34 -18.68
C ALA A 46 -9.55 9.59 -18.44
N GLY A 47 -8.43 10.15 -18.91
CA GLY A 47 -7.09 9.57 -18.70
C GLY A 47 -6.65 9.58 -17.24
N GLU A 48 -7.01 10.60 -16.49
CA GLU A 48 -6.74 10.71 -15.07
C GLU A 48 -7.57 9.70 -14.27
N PHE A 49 -8.85 9.56 -14.61
CA PHE A 49 -9.70 8.54 -14.01
C PHE A 49 -9.16 7.12 -14.23
N ILE A 50 -8.80 6.76 -15.46
CA ILE A 50 -8.22 5.44 -15.77
C ILE A 50 -6.94 5.21 -14.97
N SER A 51 -6.10 6.24 -14.83
CA SER A 51 -4.86 6.16 -14.05
C SER A 51 -5.12 5.93 -12.56
N ASN A 52 -6.10 6.63 -11.99
CA ASN A 52 -6.51 6.45 -10.59
C ASN A 52 -7.13 5.08 -10.35
N MET A 53 -7.96 4.59 -11.27
CA MET A 53 -8.53 3.24 -11.19
C MET A 53 -7.45 2.16 -11.28
N ALA A 54 -6.50 2.29 -12.20
CA ALA A 54 -5.37 1.38 -12.29
C ALA A 54 -4.55 1.36 -10.99
N LEU A 55 -4.30 2.53 -10.38
CA LEU A 55 -3.60 2.65 -9.11
C LEU A 55 -4.35 1.94 -7.98
N LEU A 56 -5.68 2.10 -7.89
CA LEU A 56 -6.51 1.43 -6.88
C LEU A 56 -6.51 -0.09 -7.05
N ILE A 57 -6.61 -0.58 -8.28
CA ILE A 57 -6.58 -2.01 -8.57
C ILE A 57 -5.22 -2.61 -8.21
N VAL A 58 -4.14 -1.99 -8.65
CA VAL A 58 -2.77 -2.45 -8.36
C VAL A 58 -2.47 -2.38 -6.86
N GLY A 59 -2.79 -1.25 -6.23
CA GLY A 59 -2.52 -1.03 -4.80
C GLY A 59 -3.37 -1.90 -3.87
N GLY A 60 -4.63 -2.18 -4.26
CA GLY A 60 -5.57 -2.94 -3.43
C GLY A 60 -5.52 -4.45 -3.60
N ASN A 61 -4.96 -4.96 -4.70
CA ASN A 61 -4.97 -6.39 -5.00
C ASN A 61 -3.73 -7.10 -4.47
N ASP A 62 -2.57 -6.81 -5.03
CA ASP A 62 -1.35 -7.61 -4.84
C ASP A 62 -0.80 -7.44 -3.42
N THR A 63 -0.79 -6.23 -2.90
CA THR A 63 -0.31 -5.94 -1.53
C THR A 63 -1.20 -6.59 -0.48
N THR A 64 -2.52 -6.53 -0.66
CA THR A 64 -3.50 -7.14 0.25
C THR A 64 -3.37 -8.65 0.24
N ARG A 65 -3.32 -9.27 -0.94
CA ARG A 65 -3.15 -10.72 -1.08
C ARG A 65 -1.84 -11.20 -0.44
N ASN A 66 -0.72 -10.51 -0.71
CA ASN A 66 0.57 -10.86 -0.13
C ASN A 66 0.57 -10.68 1.40
N THR A 67 -0.08 -9.63 1.91
CA THR A 67 -0.25 -9.45 3.35
C THR A 67 -1.05 -10.58 3.97
N MET A 68 -2.19 -10.96 3.38
CA MET A 68 -3.03 -12.05 3.89
C MET A 68 -2.29 -13.39 3.92
N SER A 69 -1.59 -13.74 2.83
CA SER A 69 -0.78 -14.97 2.76
C SER A 69 0.37 -14.95 3.76
N GLY A 70 1.03 -13.80 3.90
CA GLY A 70 2.12 -13.61 4.85
C GLY A 70 1.66 -13.65 6.31
N ILE A 71 0.44 -13.21 6.63
CA ILE A 71 -0.14 -13.35 7.98
C ILE A 71 -0.28 -14.82 8.34
N VAL A 72 -0.80 -15.64 7.43
CA VAL A 72 -0.96 -17.09 7.68
C VAL A 72 0.40 -17.74 7.93
N GLU A 73 1.40 -17.48 7.09
CA GLU A 73 2.76 -17.98 7.27
C GLU A 73 3.39 -17.50 8.58
N ALA A 74 3.24 -16.21 8.90
CA ALA A 74 3.83 -15.64 10.10
C ALA A 74 3.19 -16.19 11.39
N LEU A 75 1.88 -16.40 11.42
CA LEU A 75 1.18 -16.98 12.58
C LEU A 75 1.46 -18.49 12.73
N ASP A 76 1.78 -19.19 11.65
CA ASP A 76 2.28 -20.56 11.71
C ASP A 76 3.72 -20.62 12.26
N ARG A 77 4.55 -19.67 11.86
CA ARG A 77 5.94 -19.55 12.31
C ARG A 77 6.10 -19.10 13.77
N PHE A 78 5.15 -18.31 14.26
CA PHE A 78 5.11 -17.79 15.63
C PHE A 78 3.82 -18.20 16.34
N PRO A 79 3.68 -19.48 16.72
CA PRO A 79 2.45 -20.02 17.30
C PRO A 79 2.08 -19.38 18.64
N GLU A 80 3.05 -18.86 19.40
CA GLU A 80 2.79 -18.08 20.61
C GLU A 80 2.06 -16.78 20.36
N GLU A 81 2.34 -16.11 19.23
CA GLU A 81 1.66 -14.87 18.84
C GLU A 81 0.23 -15.16 18.34
N ARG A 82 0.06 -16.27 17.64
CA ARG A 82 -1.26 -16.78 17.29
C ARG A 82 -2.11 -17.05 18.54
N ALA A 83 -1.55 -17.73 19.54
CA ALA A 83 -2.25 -18.03 20.78
C ALA A 83 -2.70 -16.76 21.53
N LYS A 84 -1.91 -15.68 21.49
CA LYS A 84 -2.32 -14.37 22.04
C LYS A 84 -3.57 -13.83 21.35
N LEU A 85 -3.63 -13.89 20.01
CA LEU A 85 -4.79 -13.41 19.23
C LEU A 85 -6.04 -14.25 19.48
N GLU A 86 -5.88 -15.57 19.65
CA GLU A 86 -6.99 -16.48 19.98
C GLU A 86 -7.53 -16.21 21.39
N ALA A 87 -6.64 -15.85 22.33
CA ALA A 87 -7.00 -15.52 23.71
C ALA A 87 -7.60 -14.12 23.86
N ASP A 88 -7.12 -13.14 23.07
CA ASP A 88 -7.59 -11.75 23.12
C ASP A 88 -7.78 -11.18 21.70
N PRO A 89 -8.98 -11.31 21.12
CA PRO A 89 -9.31 -10.77 19.82
C PRO A 89 -9.22 -9.22 19.72
N SER A 90 -9.15 -8.50 20.83
CA SER A 90 -9.02 -7.04 20.82
C SER A 90 -7.65 -6.60 20.24
N LEU A 91 -6.67 -7.49 20.25
CA LEU A 91 -5.33 -7.25 19.66
C LEU A 91 -5.34 -7.23 18.12
N ILE A 92 -6.39 -7.67 17.44
CA ILE A 92 -6.44 -7.81 15.98
C ILE A 92 -6.06 -6.51 15.27
N ASN A 93 -6.57 -5.37 15.71
CA ASN A 93 -6.27 -4.08 15.07
C ASN A 93 -4.77 -3.72 15.15
N ASN A 94 -4.12 -4.03 16.26
CA ASN A 94 -2.69 -3.81 16.41
C ASN A 94 -1.88 -4.86 15.63
N ALA A 95 -2.31 -6.12 15.70
CA ALA A 95 -1.70 -7.23 14.99
C ALA A 95 -1.67 -7.01 13.46
N VAL A 96 -2.72 -6.42 12.88
CA VAL A 96 -2.73 -6.06 11.45
C VAL A 96 -1.59 -5.08 11.12
N GLN A 97 -1.34 -4.07 11.95
CA GLN A 97 -0.25 -3.12 11.75
C GLN A 97 1.12 -3.81 11.86
N GLU A 98 1.28 -4.67 12.86
CA GLU A 98 2.50 -5.46 13.03
C GLU A 98 2.73 -6.45 11.89
N CYS A 99 1.69 -7.11 11.39
CA CYS A 99 1.78 -7.97 10.22
C CYS A 99 2.22 -7.20 8.97
N ILE A 100 1.65 -6.01 8.73
CA ILE A 100 2.05 -5.13 7.63
C ILE A 100 3.52 -4.70 7.78
N ARG A 101 3.98 -4.38 8.99
CA ARG A 101 5.39 -4.11 9.29
C ARG A 101 6.27 -5.32 8.96
N TYR A 102 5.91 -6.48 9.51
CA TYR A 102 6.70 -7.70 9.40
C TYR A 102 6.79 -8.22 7.96
N ILE A 103 5.70 -8.21 7.24
CA ILE A 103 5.61 -8.71 5.85
C ILE A 103 6.20 -7.69 4.87
N THR A 104 5.90 -6.40 5.05
CA THR A 104 6.31 -5.31 4.17
C THR A 104 6.04 -5.63 2.69
N PRO A 105 4.77 -5.73 2.26
CA PRO A 105 4.39 -6.23 0.93
C PRO A 105 4.97 -5.38 -0.21
N VAL A 106 5.24 -4.09 0.03
CA VAL A 106 6.01 -3.22 -0.87
C VAL A 106 7.40 -3.03 -0.27
N ALA A 107 8.39 -3.77 -0.77
CA ALA A 107 9.73 -3.78 -0.21
C ALA A 107 10.44 -2.42 -0.35
N HIS A 108 10.20 -1.71 -1.45
CA HIS A 108 10.82 -0.42 -1.73
C HIS A 108 10.01 0.41 -2.72
N MET A 109 10.25 1.71 -2.73
CA MET A 109 9.76 2.64 -3.75
C MET A 109 10.88 3.56 -4.22
N ARG A 110 10.76 4.04 -5.47
CA ARG A 110 11.72 4.96 -6.07
C ARG A 110 11.18 6.39 -6.06
N ARG A 111 12.10 7.33 -5.81
CA ARG A 111 11.89 8.77 -6.03
C ARG A 111 12.92 9.30 -7.01
N THR A 112 12.69 10.48 -7.57
CA THR A 112 13.67 11.24 -8.34
C THR A 112 13.91 12.55 -7.60
N ALA A 113 15.17 12.85 -7.32
CA ALA A 113 15.53 14.12 -6.68
C ALA A 113 15.15 15.30 -7.57
N MET A 114 14.41 16.26 -7.04
CA MET A 114 13.96 17.46 -7.79
C MET A 114 14.98 18.60 -7.73
N GLU A 115 15.88 18.54 -6.77
CA GLU A 115 16.98 19.48 -6.54
C GLU A 115 18.17 18.75 -5.92
N ASP A 116 19.32 19.41 -5.82
CA ASP A 116 20.46 18.88 -5.10
C ASP A 116 20.16 18.89 -3.60
N TYR A 117 20.45 17.78 -2.91
CA TYR A 117 20.19 17.64 -1.48
C TYR A 117 21.33 16.87 -0.80
N GLU A 118 21.75 17.32 0.36
CA GLU A 118 22.73 16.60 1.18
C GLU A 118 22.02 15.79 2.27
N LEU A 119 22.20 14.47 2.26
CA LEU A 119 21.67 13.55 3.26
C LEU A 119 22.84 12.81 3.91
N GLU A 120 23.01 13.00 5.23
CA GLU A 120 24.05 12.33 6.02
C GLU A 120 25.46 12.44 5.39
N GLY A 121 25.79 13.63 4.88
CA GLY A 121 27.08 13.91 4.23
C GLY A 121 27.21 13.35 2.81
N GLN A 122 26.16 12.80 2.24
CA GLN A 122 26.12 12.32 0.85
C GLN A 122 25.32 13.29 -0.03
N LEU A 123 25.95 13.77 -1.10
CA LEU A 123 25.27 14.62 -2.07
C LEU A 123 24.39 13.79 -3.01
N ILE A 124 23.09 14.02 -2.96
CA ILE A 124 22.10 13.54 -3.93
C ILE A 124 21.87 14.66 -4.93
N ARG A 125 22.12 14.42 -6.19
CA ARG A 125 21.98 15.44 -7.24
C ARG A 125 20.57 15.44 -7.82
N LYS A 126 20.15 16.59 -8.32
CA LYS A 126 18.93 16.70 -9.12
C LYS A 126 18.93 15.68 -10.25
N GLY A 127 17.85 14.91 -10.36
CA GLY A 127 17.67 13.84 -11.34
C GLY A 127 18.10 12.46 -10.86
N ASP A 128 18.82 12.36 -9.74
CA ASP A 128 19.22 11.07 -9.18
C ASP A 128 18.00 10.23 -8.78
N LYS A 129 18.17 8.91 -8.91
CA LYS A 129 17.16 7.93 -8.50
C LYS A 129 17.45 7.47 -7.08
N VAL A 130 16.55 7.80 -6.17
CA VAL A 130 16.63 7.45 -4.75
C VAL A 130 15.70 6.29 -4.47
N ILE A 131 16.22 5.20 -3.91
CA ILE A 131 15.43 4.02 -3.51
C ILE A 131 15.19 4.07 -2.01
N LEU A 132 13.91 4.09 -1.64
CA LEU A 132 13.46 4.04 -0.24
C LEU A 132 13.16 2.59 0.11
N TRP A 133 14.03 1.96 0.90
CA TRP A 133 13.87 0.57 1.32
C TRP A 133 12.97 0.45 2.56
N TYR A 134 11.67 0.29 2.34
CA TYR A 134 10.69 0.15 3.43
C TYR A 134 10.95 -1.08 4.29
N VAL A 135 11.39 -2.18 3.67
CA VAL A 135 11.74 -3.41 4.40
C VAL A 135 12.89 -3.19 5.37
N SER A 136 13.86 -2.33 5.05
CA SER A 136 14.95 -1.95 5.96
C SER A 136 14.44 -1.09 7.11
N GLY A 137 13.66 -0.04 6.81
CA GLY A 137 13.08 0.82 7.84
C GLY A 137 12.14 0.06 8.80
N ASN A 138 11.40 -0.91 8.29
CA ASN A 138 10.52 -1.76 9.11
C ASN A 138 11.28 -2.79 9.97
N ARG A 139 12.58 -2.94 9.75
CA ARG A 139 13.47 -3.83 10.52
C ARG A 139 14.60 -3.08 11.21
N ASP A 140 14.49 -1.79 11.34
CA ASP A 140 15.43 -0.97 12.06
C ASP A 140 15.35 -1.28 13.58
N ASP A 141 16.43 -1.80 14.15
CA ASP A 141 16.50 -2.21 15.55
C ASP A 141 16.58 -1.03 16.51
N SER A 142 16.93 0.16 16.02
CA SER A 142 16.85 1.40 16.79
C SER A 142 15.40 1.84 17.04
N ILE A 143 14.45 1.35 16.22
CA ILE A 143 13.02 1.69 16.28
C ILE A 143 12.19 0.52 16.80
N PHE A 144 12.49 -0.70 16.35
CA PHE A 144 11.71 -1.89 16.64
C PHE A 144 12.58 -2.92 17.40
N GLU A 145 12.27 -3.16 18.64
CA GLU A 145 12.86 -4.25 19.40
C GLU A 145 12.54 -5.59 18.72
N GLU A 146 13.51 -6.51 18.62
CA GLU A 146 13.39 -7.79 17.92
C GLU A 146 12.71 -7.65 16.54
N PRO A 147 13.25 -6.82 15.60
CA PRO A 147 12.54 -6.41 14.39
C PRO A 147 12.22 -7.56 13.45
N ASN A 148 12.91 -8.69 13.59
CA ASN A 148 12.72 -9.91 12.79
C ASN A 148 11.69 -10.88 13.40
N ARG A 149 11.06 -10.52 14.52
CA ARG A 149 9.93 -11.26 15.10
C ARG A 149 8.60 -10.58 14.81
N LEU A 150 7.58 -11.39 14.61
CA LEU A 150 6.19 -10.95 14.72
C LEU A 150 5.86 -10.82 16.21
N ILE A 151 5.32 -9.69 16.65
CA ILE A 151 4.87 -9.42 18.02
C ILE A 151 3.52 -8.72 17.93
N VAL A 152 2.41 -9.46 18.05
CA VAL A 152 1.05 -8.95 17.77
C VAL A 152 0.59 -7.83 18.69
N ASP A 153 1.17 -7.72 19.87
CA ASP A 153 0.94 -6.67 20.88
C ASP A 153 2.04 -5.59 20.90
N ARG A 154 2.88 -5.50 19.87
CA ARG A 154 3.94 -4.50 19.74
C ARG A 154 3.40 -3.08 19.89
N ALA A 155 3.87 -2.36 20.89
CA ALA A 155 3.35 -1.03 21.23
C ALA A 155 3.52 0.02 20.12
N ASN A 156 4.59 -0.09 19.33
CA ASN A 156 4.92 0.85 18.26
C ASN A 156 4.69 0.28 16.84
N ALA A 157 3.85 -0.76 16.69
CA ALA A 157 3.57 -1.40 15.39
C ALA A 157 3.20 -0.38 14.29
N ARG A 158 2.42 0.65 14.64
CA ARG A 158 1.96 1.70 13.71
C ARG A 158 3.07 2.63 13.18
N ARG A 159 4.29 2.54 13.71
CA ARG A 159 5.43 3.32 13.22
C ARG A 159 6.06 2.75 11.94
N HIS A 160 5.51 1.68 11.42
CA HIS A 160 6.01 1.10 10.16
C HIS A 160 5.87 2.08 8.98
N VAL A 161 6.76 1.94 8.00
CA VAL A 161 6.81 2.79 6.81
C VAL A 161 6.29 2.09 5.55
N SER A 162 5.52 1.02 5.69
CA SER A 162 5.03 0.18 4.57
C SER A 162 4.17 0.92 3.54
N PHE A 163 3.54 2.03 3.95
CA PHE A 163 2.74 2.90 3.06
C PHE A 163 3.52 4.10 2.52
N GLY A 164 4.81 4.17 2.81
CA GLY A 164 5.63 5.35 2.55
C GLY A 164 5.48 6.40 3.65
N TYR A 165 6.25 7.47 3.50
CA TYR A 165 6.26 8.62 4.38
C TYR A 165 6.42 9.89 3.53
N GLY A 166 5.70 10.96 3.86
CA GLY A 166 5.74 12.26 3.16
C GLY A 166 4.42 12.65 2.55
#